data_f59bd0fec5bdbf806de6b8f54f5f0ade
#
_entry.id   f59bd0fec5bdbf806de6b8f54f5f0ade
#
_cell.length_a   1.000
_cell.length_b   1.000
_cell.length_c   1.000
_cell.angle_alpha   90.00
_cell.angle_beta   90.00
_cell.angle_gamma   90.00
#
_symmetry.space_group_name_H-M   'P 1'
#
loop_
_entity.id
_entity.type
_entity.pdbx_description
1 polymer ?
#
loop_
_entity_poly.entity_id
_entity_poly.type
_entity_poly.pdbx_seq_one_letter_code
_entity_poly.pdbx_strand_id
1 'polypeptide(L)'
;PQKWRWLALYLHSGHKHSCHHPPPMHIALDEISKDPAALHNTSHEKQQRKAMLEGGRPEGCSYCWSIEDLDKTSDRVYKNTDTVNNLFVLDDEIETLKNVPWDENVNPYNMEISFSNACNFKCGYCCPTFSSLWEDEIKQHGNYDLNYDQYGLHNKIYSEKEYNPYVEAFWKWWPDLKNDLKIFRITGGEPLMTANTFKLLDMLKEDGNPELFLQINTNLGVTNRKVADFCVRVRELIEKKHIKNLRLFTSLECTGKQAEYMRRGL
;
A
#
# COMPACT_ATOMS: atom_id res chain seq x y z
N PRO A 1 14.97 -6.09 7.65
CA PRO A 1 14.60 -6.34 6.23
C PRO A 1 13.36 -5.58 5.77
N GLN A 2 12.30 -5.40 6.61
CA GLN A 2 11.06 -4.72 6.20
C GLN A 2 11.32 -3.33 5.58
N LYS A 3 12.23 -2.54 6.13
CA LYS A 3 12.57 -1.21 5.60
C LYS A 3 13.21 -1.21 4.20
N TRP A 4 13.68 -2.35 3.74
CA TRP A 4 14.22 -2.53 2.39
C TRP A 4 13.20 -3.14 1.44
N ARG A 5 12.38 -4.06 1.93
CA ARG A 5 11.62 -4.99 1.10
C ARG A 5 10.12 -4.79 1.12
N TRP A 6 9.60 -4.00 2.07
CA TRP A 6 8.17 -3.79 2.18
C TRP A 6 7.80 -2.30 2.11
N LEU A 7 6.71 -2.00 1.43
CA LEU A 7 6.20 -0.64 1.26
C LEU A 7 4.68 -0.64 1.27
N ALA A 8 4.06 0.19 2.12
CA ALA A 8 2.70 0.65 1.93
C ALA A 8 2.74 2.10 1.44
N LEU A 9 2.02 2.38 0.36
CA LEU A 9 2.06 3.66 -0.34
C LEU A 9 0.65 4.19 -0.56
N TYR A 10 0.36 5.36 -0.02
CA TYR A 10 -0.91 6.08 -0.14
C TYR A 10 -0.73 7.26 -1.09
N LEU A 11 -0.86 7.01 -2.39
CA LEU A 11 -0.60 8.02 -3.43
C LEU A 11 -1.59 9.18 -3.40
N HIS A 12 -2.83 8.92 -3.00
CA HIS A 12 -3.85 9.96 -2.89
C HIS A 12 -3.54 11.02 -1.82
N SER A 13 -2.66 10.72 -0.88
CA SER A 13 -2.26 11.65 0.19
C SER A 13 -0.74 11.86 0.29
N GLY A 14 0.04 11.17 -0.55
CA GLY A 14 1.50 11.27 -0.55
C GLY A 14 2.16 10.69 0.71
N HIS A 15 1.56 9.68 1.32
CA HIS A 15 2.10 9.04 2.52
C HIS A 15 2.60 7.63 2.25
N LYS A 16 3.54 7.20 3.08
CA LYS A 16 4.09 5.83 3.05
C LYS A 16 4.42 5.33 4.43
N HIS A 17 4.56 4.01 4.55
CA HIS A 17 5.30 3.38 5.64
C HIS A 17 5.93 2.06 5.21
N SER A 18 7.00 1.67 5.91
CA SER A 18 7.71 0.40 5.71
C SER A 18 7.21 -0.73 6.60
N CYS A 19 6.24 -0.46 7.46
CA CYS A 19 5.42 -1.42 8.22
C CYS A 19 4.21 -0.67 8.79
N HIS A 20 3.18 -1.38 9.30
CA HIS A 20 1.93 -0.77 9.77
C HIS A 20 1.98 -0.16 11.19
N HIS A 21 3.09 -0.29 11.92
CA HIS A 21 3.16 0.20 13.29
C HIS A 21 3.45 1.71 13.44
N PRO A 22 4.40 2.30 12.70
CA PRO A 22 4.62 3.74 12.78
C PRO A 22 3.50 4.50 12.06
N PRO A 23 3.24 5.75 12.43
CA PRO A 23 2.41 6.64 11.63
C PRO A 23 2.91 6.70 10.19
N PRO A 24 2.01 6.85 9.20
CA PRO A 24 2.42 7.10 7.83
C PRO A 24 3.26 8.38 7.74
N MET A 25 4.34 8.33 6.97
CA MET A 25 5.22 9.46 6.75
C MET A 25 4.91 10.13 5.42
N HIS A 26 4.80 11.45 5.42
CA HIS A 26 4.61 12.23 4.21
C HIS A 26 5.89 12.23 3.36
N ILE A 27 5.74 11.99 2.07
CA ILE A 27 6.83 11.98 1.09
C ILE A 27 6.99 13.40 0.54
N ALA A 28 8.19 13.95 0.62
CA ALA A 28 8.47 15.29 0.13
C ALA A 28 8.43 15.33 -1.41
N LEU A 29 7.75 16.34 -1.97
CA LEU A 29 7.59 16.48 -3.42
C LEU A 29 8.93 16.72 -4.14
N ASP A 30 9.86 17.38 -3.48
CA ASP A 30 11.19 17.65 -4.04
C ASP A 30 12.05 16.38 -4.13
N GLU A 31 11.83 15.38 -3.27
CA GLU A 31 12.50 14.08 -3.38
C GLU A 31 12.00 13.31 -4.61
N ILE A 32 10.69 13.16 -4.78
CA ILE A 32 10.12 12.43 -5.93
C ILE A 32 10.29 13.15 -7.26
N SER A 33 10.47 14.47 -7.25
CA SER A 33 10.76 15.23 -8.46
C SER A 33 12.18 15.00 -8.98
N LYS A 34 13.12 14.72 -8.09
CA LYS A 34 14.51 14.36 -8.41
C LYS A 34 14.65 12.90 -8.78
N ASP A 35 13.97 12.03 -8.03
CA ASP A 35 14.04 10.59 -8.19
C ASP A 35 12.68 9.95 -7.87
N PRO A 36 11.96 9.39 -8.86
CA PRO A 36 10.69 8.72 -8.63
C PRO A 36 10.76 7.55 -7.63
N ALA A 37 11.91 6.86 -7.52
CA ALA A 37 12.13 5.78 -6.56
C ALA A 37 12.18 6.28 -5.11
N ALA A 38 12.23 7.60 -4.88
CA ALA A 38 12.07 8.21 -3.57
C ALA A 38 10.69 7.95 -2.94
N LEU A 39 9.70 7.46 -3.71
CA LEU A 39 8.46 6.91 -3.15
C LEU A 39 8.73 5.80 -2.10
N HIS A 40 9.82 5.04 -2.27
CA HIS A 40 10.31 4.08 -1.28
C HIS A 40 11.59 4.55 -0.59
N ASN A 41 12.49 5.18 -1.32
CA ASN A 41 13.86 5.49 -0.91
C ASN A 41 14.01 6.95 -0.47
N THR A 42 13.08 7.45 0.38
CA THR A 42 13.22 8.79 0.96
C THR A 42 14.51 8.92 1.78
N SER A 43 15.03 10.14 1.90
CA SER A 43 16.18 10.42 2.76
C SER A 43 15.97 9.93 4.19
N HIS A 44 14.74 10.08 4.71
CA HIS A 44 14.37 9.54 6.02
C HIS A 44 14.48 8.03 6.08
N GLU A 45 13.93 7.29 5.09
CA GLU A 45 14.00 5.82 5.07
C GLU A 45 15.44 5.33 5.01
N LYS A 46 16.28 5.98 4.21
CA LYS A 46 17.71 5.69 4.12
C LYS A 46 18.42 5.87 5.47
N GLN A 47 18.11 6.94 6.21
CA GLN A 47 18.66 7.14 7.56
C GLN A 47 18.18 6.07 8.56
N GLN A 48 16.93 5.62 8.45
CA GLN A 48 16.42 4.51 9.26
C GLN A 48 17.15 3.19 8.96
N ARG A 49 17.46 2.93 7.67
CA ARG A 49 18.26 1.76 7.24
C ARG A 49 19.69 1.85 7.81
N LYS A 50 20.33 3.02 7.70
CA LYS A 50 21.65 3.29 8.29
C LYS A 50 21.69 2.96 9.77
N ALA A 51 20.76 3.52 10.53
CA ALA A 51 20.68 3.26 11.96
C ALA A 51 20.54 1.77 12.30
N MET A 52 19.77 1.01 11.48
CA MET A 52 19.63 -0.44 11.67
C MET A 52 20.92 -1.20 11.35
N LEU A 53 21.64 -0.83 10.31
CA LEU A 53 22.93 -1.46 9.94
C LEU A 53 24.00 -1.21 10.99
N GLU A 54 23.97 -0.04 11.64
CA GLU A 54 24.87 0.34 12.73
C GLU A 54 24.46 -0.26 14.10
N GLY A 55 23.44 -1.12 14.16
CA GLY A 55 22.92 -1.73 15.39
C GLY A 55 22.06 -0.81 16.24
N GLY A 56 21.67 0.35 15.71
CA GLY A 56 20.82 1.33 16.39
C GLY A 56 19.33 0.93 16.38
N ARG A 57 18.53 1.71 17.11
CA ARG A 57 17.09 1.55 17.27
C ARG A 57 16.33 2.70 16.60
N PRO A 58 15.98 2.62 15.31
CA PRO A 58 15.24 3.66 14.63
C PRO A 58 13.91 3.98 15.32
N GLU A 59 13.56 5.25 15.38
CA GLU A 59 12.32 5.73 16.00
C GLU A 59 11.07 5.07 15.41
N GLY A 60 11.03 4.91 14.09
CA GLY A 60 9.93 4.24 13.39
C GLY A 60 9.70 2.77 13.77
N CYS A 61 10.55 2.20 14.65
CA CYS A 61 10.39 0.85 15.18
C CYS A 61 10.10 0.83 16.68
N SER A 62 9.80 1.98 17.31
CA SER A 62 9.61 2.13 18.76
C SER A 62 8.58 1.15 19.33
N TYR A 63 7.47 0.90 18.62
CA TYR A 63 6.49 -0.11 19.00
C TYR A 63 7.13 -1.51 19.19
N CYS A 64 7.94 -1.94 18.23
CA CYS A 64 8.60 -3.25 18.30
C CYS A 64 9.65 -3.28 19.42
N TRP A 65 10.42 -2.21 19.59
CA TRP A 65 11.42 -2.12 20.67
C TRP A 65 10.78 -2.22 22.04
N SER A 66 9.63 -1.57 22.26
CA SER A 66 8.91 -1.65 23.54
C SER A 66 8.45 -3.06 23.87
N ILE A 67 8.16 -3.88 22.88
CA ILE A 67 7.78 -5.29 23.05
C ILE A 67 9.03 -6.14 23.35
N GLU A 68 10.11 -5.91 22.63
CA GLU A 68 11.38 -6.64 22.79
C GLU A 68 12.05 -6.32 24.12
N ASP A 69 11.93 -5.09 24.62
CA ASP A 69 12.41 -4.69 25.96
C ASP A 69 11.66 -5.39 27.12
N LEU A 70 10.53 -6.04 26.82
CA LEU A 70 9.78 -6.90 27.74
C LEU A 70 10.06 -8.40 27.51
N ASP A 71 11.15 -8.73 26.83
CA ASP A 71 11.52 -10.11 26.44
C ASP A 71 10.44 -10.85 25.64
N LYS A 72 9.64 -10.09 24.85
CA LYS A 72 8.59 -10.65 24.01
C LYS A 72 8.96 -10.55 22.52
N THR A 73 8.42 -11.47 21.72
CA THR A 73 8.59 -11.47 20.27
C THR A 73 7.77 -10.35 19.63
N SER A 74 8.42 -9.39 19.00
CA SER A 74 7.77 -8.31 18.27
C SER A 74 7.35 -8.73 16.86
N ASP A 75 6.46 -7.94 16.25
CA ASP A 75 6.06 -8.14 14.86
C ASP A 75 7.26 -8.03 13.89
N ARG A 76 8.26 -7.22 14.21
CA ARG A 76 9.51 -7.11 13.45
C ARG A 76 10.28 -8.44 13.41
N VAL A 77 10.36 -9.14 14.53
CA VAL A 77 11.01 -10.47 14.61
C VAL A 77 10.12 -11.50 13.91
N TYR A 78 8.81 -11.51 14.24
CA TYR A 78 7.86 -12.46 13.67
C TYR A 78 7.83 -12.40 12.13
N LYS A 79 7.75 -11.21 11.54
CA LYS A 79 7.74 -11.05 10.09
C LYS A 79 9.04 -11.43 9.39
N ASN A 80 10.15 -11.48 10.11
CA ASN A 80 11.41 -11.98 9.55
C ASN A 80 11.51 -13.50 9.60
N THR A 81 10.69 -14.17 10.41
CA THR A 81 10.67 -15.62 10.58
C THR A 81 9.41 -16.28 10.03
N ASP A 82 8.44 -15.47 9.54
CA ASP A 82 7.16 -15.98 9.04
C ASP A 82 7.33 -16.82 7.80
N THR A 83 7.32 -18.13 7.97
CA THR A 83 7.38 -19.12 6.92
C THR A 83 6.01 -19.41 6.26
N VAL A 84 4.91 -18.95 6.82
CA VAL A 84 3.55 -19.33 6.40
C VAL A 84 3.13 -18.64 5.10
N ASN A 85 3.56 -17.41 4.89
CA ASN A 85 3.19 -16.65 3.69
C ASN A 85 4.21 -16.75 2.56
N ASN A 86 5.27 -17.53 2.69
CA ASN A 86 6.36 -17.66 1.71
C ASN A 86 6.94 -16.33 1.21
N LEU A 87 6.94 -15.31 2.05
CA LEU A 87 7.41 -13.96 1.76
C LEU A 87 8.69 -13.65 2.51
N PHE A 88 9.60 -14.62 2.52
CA PHE A 88 10.65 -14.75 3.52
C PHE A 88 11.83 -13.88 3.22
N VAL A 89 12.30 -13.37 4.30
CA VAL A 89 13.69 -13.05 4.44
C VAL A 89 14.36 -14.34 4.92
N LEU A 90 14.95 -15.06 4.00
CA LEU A 90 15.86 -16.13 4.33
C LEU A 90 17.10 -15.52 5.01
N ASP A 91 17.80 -16.30 5.83
CA ASP A 91 19.04 -15.82 6.47
C ASP A 91 20.03 -15.27 5.44
N ASP A 92 20.12 -15.89 4.26
CA ASP A 92 20.93 -15.43 3.13
C ASP A 92 20.53 -14.03 2.63
N GLU A 93 19.23 -13.67 2.71
CA GLU A 93 18.78 -12.35 2.32
C GLU A 93 19.14 -11.30 3.38
N ILE A 94 19.13 -11.64 4.67
CA ILE A 94 19.59 -10.74 5.72
C ILE A 94 21.06 -10.39 5.51
N GLU A 95 21.89 -11.39 5.21
CA GLU A 95 23.30 -11.17 4.92
C GLU A 95 23.50 -10.32 3.65
N THR A 96 22.71 -10.58 2.62
CA THR A 96 22.71 -9.75 1.40
C THR A 96 22.36 -8.29 1.72
N LEU A 97 21.31 -8.05 2.52
CA LEU A 97 20.89 -6.69 2.89
C LEU A 97 21.89 -5.96 3.76
N LYS A 98 22.67 -6.66 4.60
CA LYS A 98 23.76 -6.04 5.37
C LYS A 98 24.86 -5.45 4.50
N ASN A 99 25.05 -6.00 3.30
CA ASN A 99 26.05 -5.55 2.35
C ASN A 99 25.56 -4.46 1.38
N VAL A 100 24.26 -4.13 1.38
CA VAL A 100 23.71 -3.03 0.58
C VAL A 100 24.03 -1.72 1.26
N PRO A 101 24.66 -0.75 0.57
CA PRO A 101 24.86 0.60 1.10
C PRO A 101 23.54 1.20 1.56
N TRP A 102 23.54 1.83 2.75
CA TRP A 102 22.32 2.34 3.37
C TRP A 102 21.63 3.43 2.54
N ASP A 103 22.39 4.18 1.73
CA ASP A 103 21.97 5.31 0.89
C ASP A 103 21.64 4.89 -0.54
N GLU A 104 21.84 3.62 -0.89
CA GLU A 104 21.46 3.09 -2.19
C GLU A 104 19.94 2.92 -2.31
N ASN A 105 19.42 3.11 -3.53
CA ASN A 105 18.03 2.81 -3.82
C ASN A 105 17.83 1.30 -3.90
N VAL A 106 16.78 0.83 -3.27
CA VAL A 106 16.35 -0.57 -3.34
C VAL A 106 14.88 -0.63 -3.73
N ASN A 107 14.49 -1.63 -4.48
CA ASN A 107 13.10 -1.89 -4.78
C ASN A 107 12.47 -2.82 -3.72
N PRO A 108 11.22 -2.55 -3.28
CA PRO A 108 10.49 -3.49 -2.46
C PRO A 108 10.08 -4.71 -3.29
N TYR A 109 10.03 -5.88 -2.68
CA TYR A 109 9.40 -7.05 -3.31
C TYR A 109 7.95 -7.25 -2.86
N ASN A 110 7.54 -6.61 -1.77
CA ASN A 110 6.17 -6.63 -1.23
C ASN A 110 5.67 -5.20 -1.11
N MET A 111 4.66 -4.88 -1.89
CA MET A 111 4.12 -3.53 -1.95
C MET A 111 2.60 -3.54 -1.83
N GLU A 112 2.09 -2.70 -0.93
CA GLU A 112 0.69 -2.31 -0.88
C GLU A 112 0.54 -0.89 -1.43
N ILE A 113 -0.45 -0.64 -2.28
CA ILE A 113 -0.68 0.67 -2.88
C ILE A 113 -2.15 1.08 -2.80
N SER A 114 -2.38 2.33 -2.49
CA SER A 114 -3.66 3.03 -2.62
C SER A 114 -3.52 4.16 -3.62
N PHE A 115 -4.10 4.00 -4.82
CA PHE A 115 -4.05 5.02 -5.86
C PHE A 115 -4.98 6.20 -5.56
N SER A 116 -6.13 5.93 -4.93
CA SER A 116 -7.20 6.89 -4.74
C SER A 116 -8.02 6.56 -3.49
N ASN A 117 -8.67 7.57 -2.91
CA ASN A 117 -9.69 7.38 -1.89
C ASN A 117 -11.10 7.25 -2.48
N ALA A 118 -11.26 7.26 -3.82
CA ALA A 118 -12.55 7.10 -4.47
C ALA A 118 -13.23 5.82 -4.00
N CYS A 119 -14.38 5.95 -3.34
CA CYS A 119 -15.15 4.85 -2.79
C CYS A 119 -16.63 5.15 -2.88
N ASN A 120 -17.41 4.13 -3.21
CA ASN A 120 -18.88 4.19 -3.26
C ASN A 120 -19.54 3.79 -1.93
N PHE A 121 -18.75 3.43 -0.90
CA PHE A 121 -19.25 3.08 0.43
C PHE A 121 -18.74 4.05 1.50
N LYS A 122 -19.56 4.19 2.55
CA LYS A 122 -19.28 4.94 3.74
C LYS A 122 -19.39 4.02 4.96
N CYS A 123 -18.43 3.09 5.06
CA CYS A 123 -18.40 2.08 6.12
C CYS A 123 -18.13 2.71 7.48
N GLY A 124 -18.82 2.25 8.54
CA GLY A 124 -18.75 2.83 9.87
C GLY A 124 -17.36 2.76 10.55
N TYR A 125 -16.47 1.92 10.06
CA TYR A 125 -15.09 1.78 10.53
C TYR A 125 -14.05 2.42 9.59
N CYS A 126 -14.49 3.11 8.53
CA CYS A 126 -13.63 3.80 7.58
C CYS A 126 -13.52 5.30 7.91
N CYS A 127 -12.67 6.02 7.20
CA CYS A 127 -12.42 7.43 7.42
C CYS A 127 -12.30 8.21 6.09
N PRO A 128 -12.33 9.55 6.12
CA PRO A 128 -12.22 10.39 4.92
C PRO A 128 -10.98 10.16 4.09
N THR A 129 -9.86 9.77 4.71
CA THR A 129 -8.62 9.47 3.99
C THR A 129 -8.80 8.32 2.98
N PHE A 130 -9.64 7.34 3.30
CA PHE A 130 -9.85 6.14 2.48
C PHE A 130 -11.25 6.04 1.87
N SER A 131 -12.09 7.07 2.01
CA SER A 131 -13.40 7.11 1.38
C SER A 131 -13.80 8.52 1.00
N SER A 132 -13.97 8.76 -0.30
CA SER A 132 -14.46 10.03 -0.82
C SER A 132 -15.88 10.37 -0.32
N LEU A 133 -16.72 9.37 -0.07
CA LEU A 133 -18.04 9.62 0.52
C LEU A 133 -17.97 10.09 1.98
N TRP A 134 -17.00 9.63 2.77
CA TRP A 134 -16.73 10.19 4.08
C TRP A 134 -16.16 11.60 4.01
N GLU A 135 -15.30 11.88 3.03
CA GLU A 135 -14.78 13.23 2.78
C GLU A 135 -15.93 14.20 2.44
N ASP A 136 -16.86 13.78 1.57
CA ASP A 136 -18.05 14.58 1.22
C ASP A 136 -18.97 14.80 2.42
N GLU A 137 -19.15 13.79 3.29
CA GLU A 137 -19.90 13.92 4.53
C GLU A 137 -19.31 15.01 5.45
N ILE A 138 -17.99 14.97 5.66
CA ILE A 138 -17.29 15.96 6.48
C ILE A 138 -17.40 17.38 5.88
N LYS A 139 -17.26 17.49 4.56
CA LYS A 139 -17.43 18.78 3.86
C LYS A 139 -18.85 19.35 4.03
N GLN A 140 -19.85 18.48 4.04
CA GLN A 140 -21.27 18.89 4.15
C GLN A 140 -21.71 19.20 5.57
N HIS A 141 -21.27 18.43 6.56
CA HIS A 141 -21.79 18.45 7.92
C HIS A 141 -20.79 18.93 8.98
N GLY A 142 -19.52 19.16 8.59
CA GLY A 142 -18.44 19.47 9.51
C GLY A 142 -17.78 18.23 10.12
N ASN A 143 -16.68 18.45 10.82
CA ASN A 143 -15.92 17.39 11.47
C ASN A 143 -16.70 16.80 12.64
N TYR A 144 -16.54 15.49 12.86
CA TYR A 144 -16.95 14.86 14.10
C TYR A 144 -15.99 15.30 15.22
N ASP A 145 -16.54 15.44 16.42
CA ASP A 145 -15.75 15.71 17.62
C ASP A 145 -15.00 14.43 18.04
N LEU A 146 -13.79 14.28 17.51
CA LEU A 146 -12.92 13.14 17.78
C LEU A 146 -11.75 13.59 18.65
N ASN A 147 -11.39 12.77 19.65
CA ASN A 147 -10.28 13.07 20.56
C ASN A 147 -8.91 13.04 19.89
N TYR A 148 -8.80 12.53 18.66
CA TYR A 148 -7.56 12.54 17.88
C TYR A 148 -7.85 12.48 16.38
N ASP A 149 -7.00 13.13 15.59
CA ASP A 149 -6.99 13.04 14.15
C ASP A 149 -6.07 11.88 13.73
N GLN A 150 -6.67 10.73 13.43
CA GLN A 150 -5.91 9.53 13.13
C GLN A 150 -5.09 9.64 11.85
N TYR A 151 -5.51 10.46 10.88
CA TYR A 151 -4.90 10.50 9.54
C TYR A 151 -4.72 11.91 8.99
N GLY A 152 -4.76 12.92 9.86
CA GLY A 152 -4.49 14.30 9.47
C GLY A 152 -5.46 14.83 8.42
N LEU A 153 -6.66 15.21 8.84
CA LEU A 153 -7.60 15.96 7.98
C LEU A 153 -6.98 17.21 7.35
N HIS A 154 -5.78 17.57 7.79
CA HIS A 154 -4.98 18.70 7.29
C HIS A 154 -4.14 18.37 6.07
N ASN A 155 -3.98 17.09 5.70
CA ASN A 155 -3.21 16.72 4.53
C ASN A 155 -4.07 16.79 3.27
N LYS A 156 -3.48 17.32 2.20
CA LYS A 156 -4.16 17.34 0.91
C LYS A 156 -4.43 15.91 0.43
N ILE A 157 -5.69 15.64 0.09
CA ILE A 157 -6.11 14.43 -0.63
C ILE A 157 -6.30 14.80 -2.10
N TYR A 158 -5.59 14.14 -2.99
CA TYR A 158 -5.73 14.30 -4.43
C TYR A 158 -6.91 13.47 -4.91
N SER A 159 -7.89 14.13 -5.52
CA SER A 159 -9.01 13.44 -6.14
C SER A 159 -8.57 12.68 -7.40
N GLU A 160 -9.36 11.71 -7.84
CA GLU A 160 -9.11 10.93 -9.06
C GLU A 160 -9.00 11.80 -10.33
N LYS A 161 -9.57 13.01 -10.31
CA LYS A 161 -9.61 13.94 -11.44
C LYS A 161 -8.50 14.98 -11.44
N GLU A 162 -7.74 15.09 -10.34
CA GLU A 162 -6.65 16.05 -10.23
C GLU A 162 -5.33 15.43 -10.70
N TYR A 163 -4.42 16.30 -11.16
CA TYR A 163 -3.03 15.92 -11.30
C TYR A 163 -2.45 15.54 -9.94
N ASN A 164 -1.91 14.34 -9.85
CA ASN A 164 -1.32 13.81 -8.63
C ASN A 164 0.17 13.49 -8.87
N PRO A 165 1.10 14.25 -8.29
CA PRO A 165 2.53 14.06 -8.51
C PRO A 165 3.05 12.70 -8.00
N TYR A 166 2.42 12.11 -6.98
CA TYR A 166 2.80 10.80 -6.46
C TYR A 166 2.40 9.67 -7.41
N VAL A 167 1.23 9.75 -8.04
CA VAL A 167 0.80 8.81 -9.08
C VAL A 167 1.70 8.92 -10.30
N GLU A 168 2.06 10.15 -10.70
CA GLU A 168 3.00 10.38 -11.80
C GLU A 168 4.38 9.77 -11.51
N ALA A 169 4.91 10.00 -10.30
CA ALA A 169 6.18 9.42 -9.87
C ALA A 169 6.12 7.89 -9.83
N PHE A 170 5.01 7.31 -9.37
CA PHE A 170 4.82 5.86 -9.38
C PHE A 170 4.91 5.28 -10.80
N TRP A 171 4.24 5.87 -11.77
CA TRP A 171 4.28 5.39 -13.15
C TRP A 171 5.64 5.57 -13.82
N LYS A 172 6.40 6.59 -13.43
CA LYS A 172 7.80 6.75 -13.86
C LYS A 172 8.72 5.70 -13.26
N TRP A 173 8.47 5.27 -12.03
CA TRP A 173 9.26 4.25 -11.34
C TRP A 173 8.85 2.83 -11.74
N TRP A 174 7.63 2.61 -12.21
CA TRP A 174 7.07 1.29 -12.51
C TRP A 174 7.96 0.39 -13.38
N PRO A 175 8.58 0.85 -14.47
CA PRO A 175 9.45 0.01 -15.31
C PRO A 175 10.60 -0.65 -14.56
N ASP A 176 11.22 0.09 -13.61
CA ASP A 176 12.33 -0.38 -12.81
C ASP A 176 11.86 -1.25 -11.63
N LEU A 177 10.66 -0.97 -11.10
CA LEU A 177 10.10 -1.61 -9.93
C LEU A 177 9.50 -2.99 -10.21
N LYS A 178 8.74 -3.14 -11.32
CA LYS A 178 7.83 -4.26 -11.54
C LYS A 178 8.49 -5.63 -11.47
N ASN A 179 9.72 -5.76 -11.94
CA ASN A 179 10.42 -7.05 -12.01
C ASN A 179 10.90 -7.54 -10.64
N ASP A 180 11.07 -6.66 -9.67
CA ASP A 180 11.47 -6.99 -8.31
C ASP A 180 10.28 -7.37 -7.42
N LEU A 181 9.05 -6.98 -7.83
CA LEU A 181 7.85 -7.27 -7.06
C LEU A 181 7.51 -8.76 -7.08
N LYS A 182 7.32 -9.33 -5.89
CA LYS A 182 6.77 -10.68 -5.67
C LYS A 182 5.31 -10.60 -5.24
N ILE A 183 4.95 -9.59 -4.47
CA ILE A 183 3.57 -9.27 -4.09
C ILE A 183 3.29 -7.81 -4.39
N PHE A 184 2.17 -7.61 -5.06
CA PHE A 184 1.63 -6.29 -5.29
C PHE A 184 0.15 -6.26 -4.90
N ARG A 185 -0.16 -5.52 -3.84
CA ARG A 185 -1.49 -5.43 -3.27
C ARG A 185 -2.10 -4.06 -3.55
N ILE A 186 -3.26 -4.04 -4.16
CA ILE A 186 -4.01 -2.80 -4.41
C ILE A 186 -5.11 -2.67 -3.36
N THR A 187 -5.11 -1.54 -2.67
CA THR A 187 -6.07 -1.16 -1.63
C THR A 187 -6.56 0.27 -1.89
N GLY A 188 -7.06 0.95 -0.87
CA GLY A 188 -7.48 2.35 -0.90
C GLY A 188 -8.97 2.52 -0.66
N GLY A 189 -9.64 3.34 -1.43
CA GLY A 189 -11.10 3.43 -1.45
C GLY A 189 -11.70 2.14 -2.02
N GLU A 190 -12.21 2.20 -3.24
CA GLU A 190 -12.58 1.00 -4.00
C GLU A 190 -11.67 0.87 -5.24
N PRO A 191 -10.75 -0.10 -5.28
CA PRO A 191 -9.79 -0.26 -6.39
C PRO A 191 -10.45 -0.42 -7.75
N LEU A 192 -11.63 -1.03 -7.84
CA LEU A 192 -12.33 -1.19 -9.11
C LEU A 192 -13.03 0.10 -9.59
N MET A 193 -12.97 1.18 -8.81
CA MET A 193 -13.42 2.50 -9.23
C MET A 193 -12.32 3.34 -9.88
N THR A 194 -11.05 3.09 -9.54
CA THR A 194 -9.94 3.90 -10.05
C THR A 194 -9.45 3.44 -11.43
N ALA A 195 -9.20 4.39 -12.32
CA ALA A 195 -8.61 4.13 -13.63
C ALA A 195 -7.18 3.55 -13.53
N ASN A 196 -6.45 3.88 -12.46
CA ASN A 196 -5.08 3.41 -12.25
C ASN A 196 -5.00 1.90 -12.03
N THR A 197 -6.00 1.27 -11.42
CA THR A 197 -6.08 -0.19 -11.30
C THR A 197 -6.14 -0.85 -12.68
N PHE A 198 -6.99 -0.34 -13.57
CA PHE A 198 -7.11 -0.89 -14.93
C PHE A 198 -5.89 -0.59 -15.80
N LYS A 199 -5.30 0.61 -15.65
CA LYS A 199 -4.02 0.94 -16.28
C LYS A 199 -2.91 -0.04 -15.88
N LEU A 200 -2.84 -0.42 -14.59
CA LEU A 200 -1.88 -1.42 -14.14
C LEU A 200 -2.09 -2.77 -14.84
N LEU A 201 -3.34 -3.23 -14.97
CA LEU A 201 -3.64 -4.48 -15.65
C LEU A 201 -3.24 -4.43 -17.13
N ASP A 202 -3.45 -3.28 -17.80
CA ASP A 202 -3.04 -3.08 -19.18
C ASP A 202 -1.51 -3.10 -19.32
N MET A 203 -0.78 -2.43 -18.42
CA MET A 203 0.69 -2.45 -18.41
C MET A 203 1.25 -3.85 -18.13
N LEU A 204 0.63 -4.61 -17.23
CA LEU A 204 1.01 -6.01 -16.97
C LEU A 204 0.71 -6.93 -18.16
N LYS A 205 -0.30 -6.61 -18.96
CA LYS A 205 -0.59 -7.32 -20.21
C LYS A 205 0.47 -7.06 -21.29
N GLU A 206 0.99 -5.85 -21.36
CA GLU A 206 2.05 -5.47 -22.31
C GLU A 206 3.41 -6.03 -21.91
N ASP A 207 3.74 -5.91 -20.63
CA ASP A 207 5.03 -6.30 -20.07
C ASP A 207 4.85 -6.82 -18.64
N GLY A 208 4.60 -8.13 -18.51
CA GLY A 208 4.24 -8.79 -17.27
C GLY A 208 5.43 -9.14 -16.37
N ASN A 209 5.10 -9.63 -15.17
CA ASN A 209 6.03 -10.28 -14.25
C ASN A 209 5.45 -11.66 -13.86
N PRO A 210 5.91 -12.77 -14.44
CA PRO A 210 5.40 -14.13 -14.17
C PRO A 210 5.51 -14.58 -12.71
N GLU A 211 6.35 -13.91 -11.91
CA GLU A 211 6.51 -14.21 -10.49
C GLU A 211 5.59 -13.35 -9.59
N LEU A 212 4.90 -12.37 -10.16
CA LEU A 212 4.07 -11.44 -9.42
C LEU A 212 2.80 -12.12 -8.91
N PHE A 213 2.59 -12.06 -7.61
CA PHE A 213 1.33 -12.38 -6.94
C PHE A 213 0.51 -11.10 -6.75
N LEU A 214 -0.47 -10.88 -7.62
CA LEU A 214 -1.36 -9.73 -7.53
C LEU A 214 -2.40 -9.95 -6.43
N GLN A 215 -2.64 -8.95 -5.60
CA GLN A 215 -3.66 -8.96 -4.56
C GLN A 215 -4.54 -7.71 -4.67
N ILE A 216 -5.84 -7.86 -4.51
CA ILE A 216 -6.77 -6.73 -4.56
C ILE A 216 -7.79 -6.84 -3.43
N ASN A 217 -7.93 -5.75 -2.67
CA ASN A 217 -8.99 -5.61 -1.69
C ASN A 217 -10.13 -4.80 -2.30
N THR A 218 -11.32 -5.38 -2.43
CA THR A 218 -12.47 -4.72 -3.02
C THR A 218 -13.74 -4.98 -2.23
N ASN A 219 -14.63 -4.00 -2.24
CA ASN A 219 -15.97 -4.17 -1.70
C ASN A 219 -16.94 -4.83 -2.71
N LEU A 220 -16.50 -5.01 -3.98
CA LEU A 220 -17.29 -5.50 -5.12
C LEU A 220 -18.58 -4.71 -5.40
N GLY A 221 -18.82 -3.60 -4.75
CA GLY A 221 -20.01 -2.76 -4.91
C GLY A 221 -20.04 -1.91 -6.19
N VAL A 222 -19.22 -2.25 -7.18
CA VAL A 222 -19.24 -1.61 -8.49
C VAL A 222 -20.21 -2.34 -9.44
N THR A 223 -20.47 -1.77 -10.64
CA THR A 223 -21.37 -2.41 -11.60
C THR A 223 -20.88 -3.79 -12.02
N ASN A 224 -21.81 -4.73 -12.25
CA ASN A 224 -21.49 -6.08 -12.74
C ASN A 224 -20.62 -6.06 -14.01
N ARG A 225 -20.79 -5.05 -14.87
CA ARG A 225 -19.94 -4.87 -16.06
C ARG A 225 -18.48 -4.63 -15.69
N LYS A 226 -18.20 -3.78 -14.68
CA LYS A 226 -16.83 -3.54 -14.22
C LYS A 226 -16.21 -4.78 -13.58
N VAL A 227 -16.98 -5.51 -12.78
CA VAL A 227 -16.53 -6.78 -12.20
C VAL A 227 -16.20 -7.79 -13.30
N ALA A 228 -17.08 -7.93 -14.31
CA ALA A 228 -16.85 -8.84 -15.41
C ALA A 228 -15.61 -8.46 -16.24
N ASP A 229 -15.43 -7.17 -16.57
CA ASP A 229 -14.23 -6.67 -17.29
C ASP A 229 -12.95 -6.97 -16.49
N PHE A 230 -12.97 -6.69 -15.20
CA PHE A 230 -11.85 -7.02 -14.30
C PHE A 230 -11.52 -8.52 -14.32
N CYS A 231 -12.52 -9.38 -14.18
CA CYS A 231 -12.34 -10.83 -14.19
C CYS A 231 -11.77 -11.35 -15.53
N VAL A 232 -12.23 -10.78 -16.65
CA VAL A 232 -11.72 -11.15 -17.98
C VAL A 232 -10.25 -10.77 -18.12
N ARG A 233 -9.88 -9.55 -17.76
CA ARG A 233 -8.48 -9.06 -17.83
C ARG A 233 -7.54 -9.88 -16.96
N VAL A 234 -7.93 -10.15 -15.72
CA VAL A 234 -7.09 -10.92 -14.79
C VAL A 234 -6.95 -12.38 -15.25
N ARG A 235 -8.01 -12.98 -15.75
CA ARG A 235 -7.94 -14.34 -16.34
C ARG A 235 -6.92 -14.38 -17.48
N GLU A 236 -6.98 -13.42 -18.41
CA GLU A 236 -6.02 -13.31 -19.50
C GLU A 236 -4.58 -13.19 -19.01
N LEU A 237 -4.33 -12.35 -17.97
CA LEU A 237 -3.00 -12.20 -17.37
C LEU A 237 -2.46 -13.51 -16.79
N ILE A 238 -3.31 -14.30 -16.13
CA ILE A 238 -2.91 -15.59 -15.54
C ILE A 238 -2.66 -16.63 -16.64
N GLU A 239 -3.59 -16.78 -17.59
CA GLU A 239 -3.50 -17.75 -18.68
C GLU A 239 -2.27 -17.53 -19.56
N LYS A 240 -1.93 -16.26 -19.81
CA LYS A 240 -0.74 -15.87 -20.58
C LYS A 240 0.55 -15.77 -19.74
N LYS A 241 0.49 -16.08 -18.46
CA LYS A 241 1.63 -16.00 -17.51
C LYS A 241 2.24 -14.60 -17.41
N HIS A 242 1.43 -13.57 -17.57
CA HIS A 242 1.86 -12.19 -17.29
C HIS A 242 1.92 -11.89 -15.79
N ILE A 243 1.19 -12.65 -14.99
CA ILE A 243 1.29 -12.69 -13.52
C ILE A 243 1.25 -14.14 -13.03
N LYS A 244 1.75 -14.39 -11.83
CA LYS A 244 1.73 -15.72 -11.22
C LYS A 244 0.32 -16.15 -10.83
N ASN A 245 -0.39 -15.27 -10.14
CA ASN A 245 -1.77 -15.51 -9.68
C ASN A 245 -2.43 -14.24 -9.14
N LEU A 246 -3.74 -14.30 -8.87
CA LEU A 246 -4.50 -13.28 -8.17
C LEU A 246 -5.04 -13.83 -6.84
N ARG A 247 -5.00 -12.99 -5.79
CA ARG A 247 -5.81 -13.17 -4.59
C ARG A 247 -6.77 -11.99 -4.43
N LEU A 248 -8.05 -12.29 -4.45
CA LEU A 248 -9.10 -11.31 -4.23
C LEU A 248 -9.54 -11.36 -2.76
N PHE A 249 -9.46 -10.21 -2.08
CA PHE A 249 -10.02 -10.03 -0.75
C PHE A 249 -11.32 -9.24 -0.89
N THR A 250 -12.43 -9.86 -0.52
CA THR A 250 -13.72 -9.19 -0.49
C THR A 250 -14.04 -8.74 0.92
N SER A 251 -14.46 -7.51 1.04
CA SER A 251 -14.78 -6.93 2.34
C SER A 251 -16.25 -7.23 2.68
N LEU A 252 -16.49 -8.16 3.60
CA LEU A 252 -17.82 -8.55 4.06
C LEU A 252 -17.75 -8.96 5.53
N GLU A 253 -18.45 -8.25 6.41
CA GLU A 253 -18.52 -8.53 7.85
C GLU A 253 -19.74 -9.38 8.23
N CYS A 254 -20.87 -9.15 7.54
CA CYS A 254 -22.17 -9.76 7.82
C CYS A 254 -23.06 -9.68 6.59
N THR A 255 -24.32 -10.11 6.70
CA THR A 255 -25.30 -10.11 5.61
C THR A 255 -26.58 -9.37 6.01
N GLY A 256 -27.42 -9.04 5.01
CA GLY A 256 -28.71 -8.38 5.22
C GLY A 256 -28.58 -6.97 5.81
N LYS A 257 -29.60 -6.53 6.55
CA LYS A 257 -29.69 -5.16 7.09
C LYS A 257 -28.50 -4.76 7.97
N GLN A 258 -27.86 -5.71 8.62
CA GLN A 258 -26.68 -5.44 9.42
C GLN A 258 -25.48 -5.05 8.52
N ALA A 259 -25.33 -5.72 7.37
CA ALA A 259 -24.32 -5.36 6.38
C ALA A 259 -24.55 -3.95 5.82
N GLU A 260 -25.81 -3.63 5.47
CA GLU A 260 -26.18 -2.29 4.99
C GLU A 260 -25.91 -1.19 6.02
N TYR A 261 -26.12 -1.48 7.31
CA TYR A 261 -25.78 -0.56 8.41
C TYR A 261 -24.29 -0.33 8.55
N MET A 262 -23.49 -1.42 8.53
CA MET A 262 -22.04 -1.34 8.69
C MET A 262 -21.34 -0.74 7.46
N ARG A 263 -21.91 -0.98 6.27
CA ARG A 263 -21.36 -0.56 4.96
C ARG A 263 -22.40 0.27 4.21
N ARG A 264 -22.64 1.47 4.67
CA ARG A 264 -23.59 2.36 4.01
C ARG A 264 -23.18 2.61 2.55
N GLY A 265 -24.05 2.18 1.62
CA GLY A 265 -23.82 2.19 0.17
C GLY A 265 -23.88 0.80 -0.46
N LEU A 266 -23.95 -0.24 0.39
CA LEU A 266 -24.15 -1.62 -0.04
C LEU A 266 -25.55 -1.83 -0.63
#